data_38e639f6245d8d2f3113d251c1ffc362
#
_entry.id   38e639f6245d8d2f3113d251c1ffc362
#
_cell.length_a   1.000
_cell.length_b   1.000
_cell.length_c   1.000
_cell.angle_alpha   90.00
_cell.angle_beta   90.00
_cell.angle_gamma   90.00
#
_symmetry.space_group_name_H-M   'P 1'
#
loop_
_entity.id
_entity.type
_entity.pdbx_description
1 polymer ?
#
loop_
_entity_poly.entity_id
_entity_poly.type
_entity_poly.pdbx_seq_one_letter_code
_entity_poly.pdbx_strand_id
1 'polypeptide(L)'
;MTETEAFKEFKQGLALLRDNFADRALPHMQRAAQLEKSNPYYMSYLGVVLARSEEKWAEAEKLCDSAVRLKRNQAQLYLNLAEVYATAGRREDALETLQAGLKYARRDVRLNLAINRLVQRRSPVFSFLSRRHPLNRQIGRLRHRTLEMIGRT
;
A
#
# COMPACT_ATOMS: atom_id res chain seq x y z
N MET A 1 -3.65 -8.16 31.45
CA MET A 1 -2.38 -8.00 30.67
C MET A 1 -2.21 -6.53 30.36
N THR A 2 -1.12 -5.95 30.81
CA THR A 2 -0.81 -4.54 30.52
C THR A 2 -0.33 -4.43 29.06
N GLU A 3 -0.98 -3.55 28.31
CA GLU A 3 -0.63 -3.24 26.93
C GLU A 3 0.78 -2.63 26.87
N THR A 4 1.67 -3.14 26.02
CA THR A 4 3.05 -2.62 25.91
C THR A 4 3.03 -1.19 25.33
N GLU A 5 4.06 -0.39 25.68
CA GLU A 5 4.20 0.96 25.11
C GLU A 5 4.30 0.91 23.57
N ALA A 6 5.06 -0.04 23.03
CA ALA A 6 5.17 -0.25 21.59
C ALA A 6 3.80 -0.47 20.91
N PHE A 7 2.95 -1.28 21.52
CA PHE A 7 1.62 -1.56 20.98
C PHE A 7 0.67 -0.36 21.09
N LYS A 8 0.77 0.44 22.15
CA LYS A 8 -0.01 1.69 22.27
C LYS A 8 0.37 2.67 21.16
N GLU A 9 1.66 2.89 20.96
CA GLU A 9 2.17 3.75 19.88
C GLU A 9 1.71 3.23 18.51
N PHE A 10 1.86 1.93 18.26
CA PHE A 10 1.40 1.32 17.02
C PHE A 10 -0.10 1.53 16.78
N LYS A 11 -0.95 1.34 17.78
CA LYS A 11 -2.40 1.57 17.66
C LYS A 11 -2.74 3.01 17.31
N GLN A 12 -2.06 3.98 17.94
CA GLN A 12 -2.26 5.40 17.64
C GLN A 12 -1.84 5.73 16.21
N GLY A 13 -0.66 5.27 15.81
CA GLY A 13 -0.18 5.44 14.43
C GLY A 13 -1.11 4.79 13.41
N LEU A 14 -1.63 3.60 13.70
CA LEU A 14 -2.55 2.90 12.81
C LEU A 14 -3.90 3.63 12.65
N ALA A 15 -4.43 4.21 13.74
CA ALA A 15 -5.64 5.01 13.68
C ALA A 15 -5.44 6.26 12.81
N LEU A 16 -4.36 7.00 13.02
CA LEU A 16 -4.01 8.17 12.22
C LEU A 16 -3.79 7.85 10.74
N LEU A 17 -3.12 6.72 10.46
CA LEU A 17 -2.89 6.27 9.08
C LEU A 17 -4.21 5.92 8.36
N ARG A 18 -5.15 5.29 9.06
CA ARG A 18 -6.49 4.98 8.53
C ARG A 18 -7.28 6.24 8.21
N ASP A 19 -7.11 7.28 9.02
CA ASP A 19 -7.76 8.59 8.83
C ASP A 19 -7.00 9.49 7.83
N ASN A 20 -6.01 8.94 7.10
CA ASN A 20 -5.15 9.63 6.12
C ASN A 20 -4.23 10.71 6.70
N PHE A 21 -3.92 10.68 7.98
CA PHE A 21 -2.96 11.57 8.64
C PHE A 21 -1.56 10.92 8.73
N ALA A 22 -0.96 10.58 7.58
CA ALA A 22 0.33 9.88 7.53
C ALA A 22 1.46 10.64 8.24
N ASP A 23 1.53 11.97 8.07
CA ASP A 23 2.53 12.82 8.75
C ASP A 23 2.43 12.71 10.27
N ARG A 24 1.20 12.67 10.80
CA ARG A 24 0.96 12.53 12.24
C ARG A 24 1.16 11.10 12.73
N ALA A 25 0.97 10.11 11.88
CA ALA A 25 1.22 8.70 12.20
C ALA A 25 2.72 8.38 12.30
N LEU A 26 3.57 9.14 11.61
CA LEU A 26 5.01 8.86 11.50
C LEU A 26 5.72 8.75 12.86
N PRO A 27 5.64 9.73 13.79
CA PRO A 27 6.34 9.63 15.07
C PRO A 27 5.88 8.42 15.89
N HIS A 28 4.60 8.07 15.85
CA HIS A 28 4.06 6.91 16.54
C HIS A 28 4.60 5.59 15.96
N MET A 29 4.63 5.45 14.63
CA MET A 29 5.18 4.27 13.98
C MET A 29 6.68 4.14 14.19
N GLN A 30 7.42 5.25 14.18
CA GLN A 30 8.85 5.26 14.49
C GLN A 30 9.10 4.80 15.93
N ARG A 31 8.32 5.31 16.89
CA ARG A 31 8.45 4.92 18.29
C ARG A 31 8.15 3.44 18.51
N ALA A 32 7.08 2.92 17.93
CA ALA A 32 6.74 1.50 18.00
C ALA A 32 7.88 0.62 17.43
N ALA A 33 8.40 0.97 16.24
CA ALA A 33 9.50 0.24 15.61
C ALA A 33 10.82 0.34 16.37
N GLN A 34 11.09 1.45 17.07
CA GLN A 34 12.27 1.61 17.95
C GLN A 34 12.19 0.73 19.17
N LEU A 35 11.01 0.61 19.78
CA LEU A 35 10.78 -0.21 20.98
C LEU A 35 10.85 -1.71 20.67
N GLU A 36 10.34 -2.12 19.51
CA GLU A 36 10.35 -3.52 19.07
C GLU A 36 10.91 -3.64 17.64
N LYS A 37 12.23 -3.55 17.51
CA LYS A 37 12.95 -3.46 16.22
C LYS A 37 12.73 -4.64 15.28
N SER A 38 12.43 -5.82 15.81
CA SER A 38 12.24 -7.04 15.03
C SER A 38 10.76 -7.38 14.80
N ASN A 39 9.84 -6.48 15.16
CA ASN A 39 8.42 -6.70 14.92
C ASN A 39 8.07 -6.41 13.45
N PRO A 40 7.74 -7.42 12.63
CA PRO A 40 7.52 -7.25 11.21
C PRO A 40 6.32 -6.35 10.89
N TYR A 41 5.32 -6.31 11.77
CA TYR A 41 4.18 -5.41 11.57
C TYR A 41 4.57 -3.94 11.74
N TYR A 42 5.33 -3.62 12.79
CA TYR A 42 5.78 -2.24 13.04
C TYR A 42 6.72 -1.75 11.94
N MET A 43 7.64 -2.60 11.49
CA MET A 43 8.52 -2.30 10.35
C MET A 43 7.72 -2.01 9.07
N SER A 44 6.78 -2.88 8.75
CA SER A 44 5.98 -2.81 7.53
C SER A 44 5.07 -1.58 7.50
N TYR A 45 4.40 -1.27 8.62
CA TYR A 45 3.56 -0.08 8.70
C TYR A 45 4.37 1.23 8.74
N LEU A 46 5.57 1.23 9.34
CA LEU A 46 6.49 2.35 9.23
C LEU A 46 6.88 2.60 7.76
N GLY A 47 7.13 1.55 6.99
CA GLY A 47 7.36 1.65 5.55
C GLY A 47 6.20 2.32 4.81
N VAL A 48 4.96 1.90 5.08
CA VAL A 48 3.76 2.52 4.47
C VAL A 48 3.66 4.00 4.83
N VAL A 49 3.90 4.35 6.09
CA VAL A 49 3.83 5.75 6.54
C VAL A 49 4.91 6.59 5.87
N LEU A 50 6.17 6.13 5.81
CA LEU A 50 7.26 6.83 5.12
C LEU A 50 6.96 7.06 3.64
N ALA A 51 6.35 6.07 2.97
CA ALA A 51 5.94 6.21 1.59
C ALA A 51 4.85 7.26 1.38
N ARG A 52 3.90 7.37 2.32
CA ARG A 52 2.78 8.30 2.22
C ARG A 52 3.11 9.72 2.66
N SER A 53 3.96 9.89 3.69
CA SER A 53 4.27 11.20 4.28
C SER A 53 5.48 11.87 3.64
N GLU A 54 6.54 11.10 3.37
CA GLU A 54 7.84 11.66 2.99
C GLU A 54 8.34 11.20 1.61
N GLU A 55 7.57 10.38 0.91
CA GLU A 55 7.95 9.79 -0.40
C GLU A 55 9.31 9.07 -0.38
N LYS A 56 9.70 8.55 0.79
CA LYS A 56 10.96 7.80 0.98
C LYS A 56 10.82 6.36 0.50
N TRP A 57 10.65 6.20 -0.81
CA TRP A 57 10.33 4.91 -1.46
C TRP A 57 11.33 3.81 -1.17
N ALA A 58 12.64 4.11 -1.27
CA ALA A 58 13.69 3.11 -1.08
C ALA A 58 13.75 2.60 0.37
N GLU A 59 13.59 3.48 1.35
CA GLU A 59 13.57 3.10 2.77
C GLU A 59 12.29 2.32 3.10
N ALA A 60 11.15 2.78 2.60
CA ALA A 60 9.86 2.12 2.75
C ALA A 60 9.86 0.71 2.19
N GLU A 61 10.38 0.53 0.97
CA GLU A 61 10.53 -0.78 0.33
C GLU A 61 11.41 -1.72 1.16
N LYS A 62 12.59 -1.24 1.60
CA LYS A 62 13.51 -2.03 2.42
C LYS A 62 12.88 -2.52 3.73
N LEU A 63 12.14 -1.66 4.42
CA LEU A 63 11.44 -2.02 5.66
C LEU A 63 10.35 -3.07 5.41
N CYS A 64 9.51 -2.87 4.41
CA CYS A 64 8.44 -3.80 4.07
C CYS A 64 8.96 -5.14 3.55
N ASP A 65 10.00 -5.15 2.70
CA ASP A 65 10.63 -6.39 2.22
C ASP A 65 11.25 -7.17 3.37
N SER A 66 11.98 -6.50 4.26
CA SER A 66 12.53 -7.13 5.47
C SER A 66 11.43 -7.74 6.34
N ALA A 67 10.31 -7.06 6.52
CA ALA A 67 9.16 -7.57 7.28
C ALA A 67 8.57 -8.82 6.64
N VAL A 68 8.39 -8.84 5.31
CA VAL A 68 7.93 -10.02 4.56
C VAL A 68 8.87 -11.20 4.75
N ARG A 69 10.19 -10.98 4.69
CA ARG A 69 11.20 -12.05 4.89
C ARG A 69 11.13 -12.64 6.29
N LEU A 70 10.87 -11.83 7.32
CA LEU A 70 10.73 -12.28 8.69
C LEU A 70 9.49 -13.14 8.91
N LYS A 71 8.38 -12.87 8.21
CA LYS A 71 7.10 -13.56 8.43
C LYS A 71 6.29 -13.75 7.17
N ARG A 72 6.74 -14.65 6.30
CA ARG A 72 6.20 -14.88 4.94
C ARG A 72 4.74 -15.28 4.86
N ASN A 73 4.17 -15.86 5.91
CA ASN A 73 2.78 -16.34 5.91
C ASN A 73 1.74 -15.27 6.32
N GLN A 74 2.13 -14.02 6.39
CA GLN A 74 1.26 -12.92 6.81
C GLN A 74 0.87 -12.05 5.61
N ALA A 75 -0.37 -12.18 5.16
CA ALA A 75 -0.92 -11.41 4.03
C ALA A 75 -0.78 -9.90 4.20
N GLN A 76 -0.92 -9.38 5.43
CA GLN A 76 -0.82 -7.95 5.70
C GLN A 76 0.52 -7.35 5.29
N LEU A 77 1.63 -8.10 5.43
CA LEU A 77 2.96 -7.61 5.07
C LEU A 77 3.10 -7.43 3.55
N TYR A 78 2.52 -8.33 2.75
CA TYR A 78 2.46 -8.19 1.29
C TYR A 78 1.54 -7.06 0.86
N LEU A 79 0.41 -6.86 1.56
CA LEU A 79 -0.49 -5.73 1.30
C LEU A 79 0.23 -4.40 1.53
N ASN A 80 1.00 -4.28 2.61
CA ASN A 80 1.76 -3.08 2.93
C ASN A 80 2.88 -2.83 1.91
N LEU A 81 3.64 -3.85 1.51
CA LEU A 81 4.67 -3.73 0.48
C LEU A 81 4.07 -3.35 -0.88
N ALA A 82 2.97 -3.98 -1.26
CA ALA A 82 2.25 -3.64 -2.49
C ALA A 82 1.71 -2.21 -2.46
N GLU A 83 1.28 -1.71 -1.30
CA GLU A 83 0.86 -0.33 -1.13
C GLU A 83 2.02 0.65 -1.34
N VAL A 84 3.21 0.36 -0.79
CA VAL A 84 4.43 1.16 -1.03
C VAL A 84 4.72 1.24 -2.53
N TYR A 85 4.71 0.12 -3.24
CA TYR A 85 4.91 0.12 -4.69
C TYR A 85 3.81 0.88 -5.44
N ALA A 86 2.56 0.70 -5.06
CA ALA A 86 1.44 1.37 -5.72
C ALA A 86 1.47 2.90 -5.53
N THR A 87 1.88 3.38 -4.35
CA THR A 87 2.04 4.82 -4.08
C THR A 87 3.23 5.41 -4.83
N ALA A 88 4.30 4.64 -5.03
CA ALA A 88 5.45 5.00 -5.87
C ALA A 88 5.15 4.93 -7.38
N GLY A 89 3.94 4.50 -7.79
CA GLY A 89 3.58 4.34 -9.20
C GLY A 89 4.06 3.02 -9.82
N ARG A 90 4.72 2.15 -9.06
CA ARG A 90 5.29 0.85 -9.49
C ARG A 90 4.23 -0.24 -9.41
N ARG A 91 3.26 -0.16 -10.30
CA ARG A 91 2.07 -1.03 -10.28
C ARG A 91 2.38 -2.50 -10.53
N GLU A 92 3.31 -2.78 -11.41
CA GLU A 92 3.70 -4.15 -11.76
C GLU A 92 4.34 -4.84 -10.56
N ASP A 93 5.26 -4.16 -9.87
CA ASP A 93 5.87 -4.67 -8.65
C ASP A 93 4.83 -4.91 -7.54
N ALA A 94 3.83 -4.04 -7.43
CA ALA A 94 2.73 -4.24 -6.49
C ALA A 94 1.92 -5.50 -6.82
N LEU A 95 1.62 -5.76 -8.10
CA LEU A 95 0.91 -6.97 -8.53
C LEU A 95 1.74 -8.24 -8.27
N GLU A 96 3.02 -8.23 -8.61
CA GLU A 96 3.92 -9.35 -8.34
C GLU A 96 4.01 -9.67 -6.85
N THR A 97 4.11 -8.63 -6.02
CA THR A 97 4.13 -8.76 -4.56
C THR A 97 2.86 -9.43 -4.03
N LEU A 98 1.68 -8.99 -4.48
CA LEU A 98 0.41 -9.60 -4.06
C LEU A 98 0.27 -11.04 -4.53
N GLN A 99 0.71 -11.35 -5.74
CA GLN A 99 0.74 -12.72 -6.28
C GLN A 99 1.70 -13.61 -5.47
N ALA A 100 2.87 -13.09 -5.09
CA ALA A 100 3.78 -13.78 -4.19
C ALA A 100 3.13 -14.05 -2.83
N GLY A 101 2.39 -13.07 -2.29
CA GLY A 101 1.64 -13.24 -1.04
C GLY A 101 0.62 -14.38 -1.10
N LEU A 102 -0.07 -14.55 -2.24
CA LEU A 102 -1.02 -15.66 -2.42
C LEU A 102 -0.37 -17.06 -2.37
N LYS A 103 0.91 -17.17 -2.68
CA LYS A 103 1.63 -18.47 -2.54
C LYS A 103 1.77 -18.90 -1.09
N TYR A 104 1.92 -17.95 -0.17
CA TYR A 104 2.16 -18.20 1.25
C TYR A 104 0.90 -18.03 2.12
N ALA A 105 -0.02 -17.15 1.73
CA ALA A 105 -1.28 -16.86 2.44
C ALA A 105 -2.50 -17.10 1.52
N ARG A 106 -2.62 -18.32 0.99
CA ARG A 106 -3.56 -18.71 -0.08
C ARG A 106 -5.04 -18.43 0.20
N ARG A 107 -5.45 -18.38 1.47
CA ARG A 107 -6.85 -18.20 1.87
C ARG A 107 -7.21 -16.76 2.19
N ASP A 108 -6.27 -15.83 2.10
CA ASP A 108 -6.54 -14.43 2.44
C ASP A 108 -7.21 -13.70 1.27
N VAL A 109 -8.50 -13.43 1.44
CA VAL A 109 -9.34 -12.75 0.44
C VAL A 109 -8.85 -11.34 0.13
N ARG A 110 -8.19 -10.67 1.10
CA ARG A 110 -7.70 -9.28 0.93
C ARG A 110 -6.67 -9.15 -0.18
N LEU A 111 -5.82 -10.17 -0.38
CA LEU A 111 -4.84 -10.19 -1.47
C LEU A 111 -5.53 -10.19 -2.84
N ASN A 112 -6.54 -11.03 -3.02
CA ASN A 112 -7.32 -11.08 -4.26
C ASN A 112 -8.07 -9.76 -4.51
N LEU A 113 -8.66 -9.17 -3.48
CA LEU A 113 -9.32 -7.87 -3.57
C LEU A 113 -8.33 -6.76 -3.97
N ALA A 114 -7.12 -6.77 -3.41
CA ALA A 114 -6.06 -5.81 -3.74
C ALA A 114 -5.61 -5.96 -5.20
N ILE A 115 -5.40 -7.20 -5.68
CA ILE A 115 -5.07 -7.49 -7.08
C ILE A 115 -6.17 -6.94 -8.00
N ASN A 116 -7.44 -7.27 -7.72
CA ASN A 116 -8.56 -6.80 -8.53
C ASN A 116 -8.63 -5.26 -8.58
N ARG A 117 -8.43 -4.57 -7.46
CA ARG A 117 -8.39 -3.10 -7.43
C ARG A 117 -7.24 -2.53 -8.27
N LEU A 118 -6.08 -3.16 -8.26
CA LEU A 118 -4.96 -2.75 -9.10
C LEU A 118 -5.24 -3.02 -10.58
N VAL A 119 -5.78 -4.16 -10.93
CA VAL A 119 -6.10 -4.52 -12.32
C VAL A 119 -7.19 -3.62 -12.89
N GLN A 120 -8.24 -3.32 -12.13
CA GLN A 120 -9.35 -2.46 -12.57
C GLN A 120 -8.95 -0.98 -12.71
N ARG A 121 -7.91 -0.50 -12.04
CA ARG A 121 -7.39 0.85 -12.26
C ARG A 121 -6.74 0.91 -13.63
N ARG A 122 -7.47 1.42 -14.63
CA ARG A 122 -6.99 1.60 -16.00
C ARG A 122 -5.72 2.46 -16.03
N SER A 123 -4.77 2.07 -16.88
CA SER A 123 -3.59 2.90 -17.18
C SER A 123 -4.03 4.27 -17.69
N PRO A 124 -3.33 5.37 -17.35
CA PRO A 124 -3.59 6.67 -17.94
C PRO A 124 -3.49 6.58 -19.45
N VAL A 125 -4.35 7.30 -20.18
CA VAL A 125 -4.36 7.31 -21.66
C VAL A 125 -2.98 7.70 -22.21
N PHE A 126 -2.32 8.64 -21.54
CA PHE A 126 -0.95 9.04 -21.83
C PHE A 126 -0.04 8.63 -20.66
N SER A 127 0.79 7.61 -20.87
CA SER A 127 1.70 7.07 -19.86
C SER A 127 2.80 8.04 -19.43
N PHE A 128 3.15 9.01 -20.29
CA PHE A 128 4.16 10.04 -20.04
C PHE A 128 3.63 11.27 -19.29
N LEU A 129 2.30 11.36 -19.07
CA LEU A 129 1.67 12.43 -18.29
C LEU A 129 1.14 11.89 -16.97
N SER A 130 1.28 12.68 -15.89
CA SER A 130 0.71 12.30 -14.61
C SER A 130 -0.81 12.07 -14.71
N ARG A 131 -1.38 11.20 -13.88
CA ARG A 131 -2.83 10.95 -13.84
C ARG A 131 -3.65 12.21 -13.53
N ARG A 132 -3.05 13.15 -12.80
CA ARG A 132 -3.67 14.44 -12.44
C ARG A 132 -3.65 15.46 -13.57
N HIS A 133 -2.88 15.20 -14.64
CA HIS A 133 -2.81 16.10 -15.79
C HIS A 133 -4.21 16.26 -16.43
N PRO A 134 -4.65 17.49 -16.74
CA PRO A 134 -6.01 17.77 -17.24
C PRO A 134 -6.36 16.95 -18.49
N LEU A 135 -5.42 16.72 -19.40
CA LEU A 135 -5.61 15.90 -20.60
C LEU A 135 -5.96 14.45 -20.25
N ASN A 136 -5.24 13.82 -19.32
CA ASN A 136 -5.56 12.45 -18.88
C ASN A 136 -6.94 12.37 -18.21
N ARG A 137 -7.34 13.42 -17.50
CA ARG A 137 -8.67 13.48 -16.86
C ARG A 137 -9.80 13.64 -17.87
N GLN A 138 -9.65 14.51 -18.88
CA GLN A 138 -10.68 14.78 -19.89
C GLN A 138 -10.89 13.59 -20.81
N ILE A 139 -9.83 13.00 -21.35
CA ILE A 139 -9.91 11.87 -22.27
C ILE A 139 -10.33 10.59 -21.53
N GLY A 140 -9.92 10.41 -20.27
CA GLY A 140 -10.39 9.31 -19.43
C GLY A 140 -11.91 9.34 -19.20
N ARG A 141 -12.51 10.53 -19.03
CA ARG A 141 -13.97 10.72 -18.94
C ARG A 141 -14.70 10.39 -20.23
N LEU A 142 -14.16 10.82 -21.37
CA LEU A 142 -14.73 10.54 -22.69
C LEU A 142 -14.74 9.03 -22.98
N ARG A 143 -13.63 8.35 -22.71
CA ARG A 143 -13.51 6.90 -22.87
C ARG A 143 -14.49 6.12 -21.98
N HIS A 144 -14.78 6.61 -20.78
CA HIS A 144 -15.77 6.00 -19.88
C HIS A 144 -17.18 6.11 -20.47
N ARG A 145 -17.57 7.29 -20.98
CA ARG A 145 -18.90 7.53 -21.58
C ARG A 145 -19.14 6.68 -22.82
N THR A 146 -18.13 6.52 -23.70
CA THR A 146 -18.27 5.69 -24.91
C THR A 146 -18.46 4.19 -24.59
N LEU A 147 -17.80 3.68 -23.55
CA LEU A 147 -17.94 2.29 -23.15
C LEU A 147 -19.28 2.00 -22.45
N GLU A 148 -19.84 2.96 -21.72
CA GLU A 148 -21.19 2.82 -21.16
C GLU A 148 -22.29 2.83 -22.22
N MET A 149 -22.09 3.55 -23.33
CA MET A 149 -23.03 3.55 -24.46
C MET A 149 -23.00 2.24 -25.26
N ILE A 150 -21.82 1.61 -25.40
CA ILE A 150 -21.66 0.34 -26.11
C ILE A 150 -22.17 -0.86 -25.28
N GLY A 151 -22.12 -0.77 -23.96
CA GLY A 151 -22.60 -1.83 -23.05
C GLY A 151 -24.11 -1.83 -22.78
N ARG A 152 -24.87 -0.94 -23.43
CA ARG A 152 -26.34 -0.83 -23.30
C ARG A 152 -27.15 -1.27 -24.55
N THR A 153 -26.47 -1.89 -25.51
CA THR A 153 -27.15 -2.50 -26.68
C THR A 153 -27.18 -4.02 -26.58
#